data_ccfac4589385dedc7f56b519a5257c6c
#
_entry.id   ccfac4589385dedc7f56b519a5257c6c
#
_cell.length_a   1.000
_cell.length_b   1.000
_cell.length_c   1.000
_cell.angle_alpha   90.00
_cell.angle_beta   90.00
_cell.angle_gamma   90.00
#
_symmetry.space_group_name_H-M   'P 1'
#
loop_
_entity.id
_entity.type
_entity.pdbx_description
1 polymer ?
#
loop_
_entity_poly.entity_id
_entity_poly.type
_entity_poly.pdbx_seq_one_letter_code
_entity_poly.pdbx_strand_id
1 'polypeptide(L)'
;MSKMRIHRTIKANSMGSVIVTYKVFPEDIVENFDDLKKKIQDMLPEFSSIEGFGEEPIAFGLKVLLVQAKFPEDKTGIVDEFEERLAKIPGVSQAQTMMVRRTSR
;
A
#
# COMPACT_ATOMS: atom_id res chain seq x y z
N MET A 1 9.39 33.44 -14.91
CA MET A 1 9.53 33.37 -14.59
C MET A 1 9.62 32.80 -14.11
N SER A 2 9.38 32.61 -14.15
CA SER A 2 9.42 32.16 -13.60
C SER A 2 9.50 31.63 -13.03
N LYS A 3 9.43 31.58 -12.84
CA LYS A 3 9.66 31.30 -12.25
C LYS A 3 9.35 30.78 -11.58
N MET A 4 8.97 30.70 -11.42
CA MET A 4 8.74 30.24 -10.80
C MET A 4 8.63 29.36 -10.75
N ARG A 5 8.65 29.00 -11.00
CA ARG A 5 8.67 28.16 -11.01
C ARG A 5 9.09 27.49 -10.49
N ILE A 6 9.45 27.53 -10.10
CA ILE A 6 10.00 26.95 -9.53
C ILE A 6 9.90 26.68 -8.47
N HIS A 7 9.71 26.73 -7.86
CA HIS A 7 9.61 26.45 -6.76
C HIS A 7 8.76 25.48 -6.50
N ARG A 8 8.14 24.98 -7.06
CA ARG A 8 7.44 24.12 -7.00
C ARG A 8 7.94 22.78 -6.81
N THR A 9 8.74 22.37 -7.40
CA THR A 9 9.47 21.19 -7.28
C THR A 9 10.06 20.98 -5.97
N ILE A 10 10.49 21.99 -5.42
CA ILE A 10 11.05 21.98 -4.13
C ILE A 10 10.09 21.50 -3.12
N LYS A 11 8.86 21.80 -3.33
CA LYS A 11 7.88 21.34 -2.46
C LYS A 11 7.80 19.89 -2.42
N ALA A 12 7.91 19.21 -3.53
CA ALA A 12 7.88 17.79 -3.57
C ALA A 12 8.92 17.19 -2.68
N ASN A 13 10.06 17.80 -2.63
CA ASN A 13 11.12 17.28 -1.79
C ASN A 13 10.85 17.48 -0.32
N SER A 14 10.11 18.50 0.01
CA SER A 14 9.86 18.77 1.41
C SER A 14 8.65 18.04 1.91
N MET A 15 7.90 17.41 1.02
CA MET A 15 6.74 16.69 1.46
C MET A 15 7.13 15.33 1.93
N GLY A 16 6.45 14.88 2.92
CA GLY A 16 6.69 13.58 3.44
C GLY A 16 5.96 12.52 2.65
N SER A 17 5.97 11.36 3.18
CA SER A 17 5.26 10.22 2.64
C SER A 17 4.39 9.62 3.71
N VAL A 18 3.49 8.77 3.29
CA VAL A 18 2.63 8.04 4.21
C VAL A 18 2.92 6.58 4.01
N ILE A 19 3.20 5.88 5.09
CA ILE A 19 3.39 4.44 5.04
C ILE A 19 2.16 3.80 5.65
N VAL A 20 1.51 2.96 4.90
CA VAL A 20 0.25 2.36 5.30
C VAL A 20 0.42 0.86 5.37
N THR A 21 -0.02 0.28 6.46
CA THR A 21 0.00 -1.17 6.61
C THR A 21 -1.42 -1.68 6.35
N TYR A 22 -1.53 -2.57 5.40
CA TYR A 22 -2.79 -3.22 5.07
C TYR A 22 -2.73 -4.67 5.47
N LYS A 23 -3.87 -5.22 5.85
CA LYS A 23 -3.99 -6.64 6.12
C LYS A 23 -4.91 -7.22 5.06
N VAL A 24 -4.38 -8.17 4.30
CA VAL A 24 -5.10 -8.76 3.18
C VAL A 24 -5.46 -10.19 3.54
N PHE A 25 -6.75 -10.47 3.53
CA PHE A 25 -7.26 -11.79 3.92
C PHE A 25 -7.55 -12.61 2.67
N PRO A 26 -6.89 -13.76 2.50
CA PRO A 26 -7.19 -14.61 1.35
C PRO A 26 -8.52 -15.32 1.55
N GLU A 27 -9.10 -15.78 0.45
CA GLU A 27 -10.35 -16.52 0.52
C GLU A 27 -10.14 -17.94 1.01
N ASP A 28 -8.93 -18.44 0.90
CA ASP A 28 -8.64 -19.81 1.19
C ASP A 28 -7.23 -19.94 1.72
N ILE A 29 -6.87 -21.11 2.18
CA ILE A 29 -5.51 -21.35 2.64
C ILE A 29 -4.57 -21.27 1.46
N VAL A 30 -3.49 -20.53 1.63
CA VAL A 30 -2.51 -20.28 0.58
C VAL A 30 -1.15 -20.74 1.07
N GLU A 31 -0.46 -21.53 0.29
CA GLU A 31 0.85 -22.00 0.67
C GLU A 31 1.87 -20.89 0.71
N ASN A 32 1.77 -19.99 -0.25
CA ASN A 32 2.63 -18.81 -0.26
C ASN A 32 1.88 -17.69 -0.95
N PHE A 33 2.39 -16.49 -0.76
CA PHE A 33 1.73 -15.30 -1.29
C PHE A 33 2.46 -14.70 -2.48
N ASP A 34 3.32 -15.45 -3.13
CA ASP A 34 4.13 -14.90 -4.22
C ASP A 34 3.27 -14.31 -5.33
N ASP A 35 2.23 -15.02 -5.74
CA ASP A 35 1.35 -14.51 -6.78
C ASP A 35 0.61 -13.25 -6.33
N LEU A 36 0.14 -13.27 -5.09
CA LEU A 36 -0.59 -12.14 -4.57
C LEU A 36 0.33 -10.93 -4.42
N LYS A 37 1.55 -11.14 -3.95
CA LYS A 37 2.51 -10.06 -3.84
C LYS A 37 2.77 -9.42 -5.19
N LYS A 38 2.90 -10.24 -6.22
CA LYS A 38 3.15 -9.73 -7.55
C LYS A 38 1.97 -8.92 -8.06
N LYS A 39 0.76 -9.41 -7.84
CA LYS A 39 -0.43 -8.68 -8.27
C LYS A 39 -0.51 -7.34 -7.56
N ILE A 40 -0.19 -7.31 -6.28
CA ILE A 40 -0.21 -6.08 -5.52
C ILE A 40 0.81 -5.10 -6.06
N GLN A 41 2.02 -5.57 -6.34
CA GLN A 41 3.05 -4.68 -6.87
C GLN A 41 2.65 -4.14 -8.23
N ASP A 42 1.99 -4.95 -9.04
CA ASP A 42 1.60 -4.53 -10.37
C ASP A 42 0.49 -3.48 -10.38
N MET A 43 -0.25 -3.37 -9.28
CA MET A 43 -1.36 -2.45 -9.24
C MET A 43 -1.06 -1.17 -8.46
N LEU A 44 0.18 -0.98 -8.06
CA LEU A 44 0.53 0.22 -7.31
C LEU A 44 0.32 1.48 -8.13
N PRO A 45 -0.22 2.54 -7.50
CA PRO A 45 -0.34 3.82 -8.18
C PRO A 45 1.03 4.43 -8.44
N GLU A 46 1.06 5.42 -9.29
CA GLU A 46 2.30 6.13 -9.59
C GLU A 46 2.87 6.75 -8.32
N PHE A 47 4.18 6.79 -8.25
CA PHE A 47 4.91 7.40 -7.14
C PHE A 47 4.70 6.68 -5.83
N SER A 48 4.24 5.44 -5.90
CA SER A 48 4.05 4.61 -4.72
C SER A 48 5.03 3.45 -4.77
N SER A 49 5.29 2.87 -3.63
CA SER A 49 6.18 1.70 -3.58
C SER A 49 5.76 0.79 -2.45
N ILE A 50 6.19 -0.44 -2.53
CA ILE A 50 5.99 -1.39 -1.44
C ILE A 50 7.23 -1.31 -0.55
N GLU A 51 7.00 -1.08 0.74
CA GLU A 51 8.09 -1.05 1.70
C GLU A 51 8.39 -2.43 2.23
N GLY A 52 7.42 -3.30 2.25
CA GLY A 52 7.66 -4.65 2.73
C GLY A 52 6.40 -5.46 2.76
N PHE A 53 6.58 -6.75 2.91
CA PHE A 53 5.48 -7.69 3.10
C PHE A 53 5.75 -8.49 4.36
N GLY A 54 4.69 -8.94 4.99
CA GLY A 54 4.80 -9.84 6.12
C GLY A 54 3.65 -10.83 6.06
N GLU A 55 3.71 -11.82 6.90
CA GLU A 55 2.64 -12.80 7.00
C GLU A 55 2.29 -12.97 8.46
N GLU A 56 1.03 -13.16 8.72
CA GLU A 56 0.55 -13.34 10.08
C GLU A 56 -0.39 -14.53 10.11
N PRO A 57 -0.09 -15.57 10.89
CA PRO A 57 -1.02 -16.67 10.99
C PRO A 57 -2.21 -16.25 11.82
N ILE A 58 -3.38 -16.71 11.42
CA ILE A 58 -4.57 -16.49 12.22
C ILE A 58 -5.07 -17.84 12.68
N ALA A 59 -6.14 -18.36 12.21
CA ALA A 59 -6.68 -19.60 12.75
C ALA A 59 -6.78 -20.65 11.66
N PHE A 60 -6.73 -21.91 12.07
CA PHE A 60 -7.02 -23.04 11.18
C PHE A 60 -6.12 -23.08 9.95
N GLY A 61 -4.85 -22.71 10.14
CA GLY A 61 -3.89 -22.75 9.04
C GLY A 61 -3.97 -21.58 8.08
N LEU A 62 -4.88 -20.66 8.33
CA LEU A 62 -4.98 -19.46 7.49
C LEU A 62 -3.92 -18.46 7.88
N LYS A 63 -3.42 -17.76 6.90
CA LYS A 63 -2.49 -16.65 7.12
C LYS A 63 -3.01 -15.45 6.39
N VAL A 64 -2.68 -14.28 6.89
CA VAL A 64 -3.00 -13.04 6.19
C VAL A 64 -1.70 -12.42 5.74
N LEU A 65 -1.78 -11.67 4.66
CA LEU A 65 -0.63 -10.98 4.11
C LEU A 65 -0.65 -9.55 4.62
N LEU A 66 0.46 -9.12 5.18
CA LEU A 66 0.62 -7.74 5.60
C LEU A 66 1.37 -7.01 4.50
N VAL A 67 0.88 -5.85 4.12
CA VAL A 67 1.47 -5.08 3.04
C VAL A 67 1.76 -3.69 3.58
N GLN A 68 3.02 -3.27 3.47
CA GLN A 68 3.37 -1.91 3.82
C GLN A 68 3.65 -1.16 2.54
N ALA A 69 2.82 -0.19 2.25
CA ALA A 69 2.93 0.60 1.03
C ALA A 69 3.24 2.05 1.39
N LYS A 70 4.04 2.68 0.55
CA LYS A 70 4.43 4.06 0.75
C LYS A 70 3.81 4.90 -0.34
N PHE A 71 3.09 5.93 0.06
CA PHE A 71 2.41 6.83 -0.87
C PHE A 71 2.86 8.26 -0.67
N PRO A 72 2.80 9.08 -1.71
CA PRO A 72 3.08 10.50 -1.54
C PRO A 72 2.02 11.13 -0.63
N GLU A 73 2.46 12.01 0.23
CA GLU A 73 1.56 12.60 1.20
C GLU A 73 0.52 13.52 0.57
N ASP A 74 0.82 14.06 -0.60
CA ASP A 74 -0.07 15.00 -1.24
C ASP A 74 -1.21 14.34 -2.03
N LYS A 75 -1.30 13.03 -2.01
CA LYS A 75 -2.37 12.33 -2.72
C LYS A 75 -3.46 11.96 -1.74
N THR A 76 -4.55 12.70 -1.76
CA THR A 76 -5.65 12.42 -0.86
C THR A 76 -6.50 11.29 -1.44
N GLY A 77 -7.03 10.48 -0.56
CA GLY A 77 -7.91 9.41 -0.99
C GLY A 77 -7.21 8.17 -1.51
N ILE A 78 -5.90 8.24 -1.72
CA ILE A 78 -5.19 7.13 -2.32
C ILE A 78 -5.14 5.92 -1.38
N VAL A 79 -5.13 6.15 -0.08
CA VAL A 79 -5.07 5.07 0.89
C VAL A 79 -6.33 4.23 0.81
N ASP A 80 -7.49 4.88 0.79
CA ASP A 80 -8.76 4.17 0.72
C ASP A 80 -8.94 3.52 -0.65
N GLU A 81 -8.51 4.20 -1.69
CA GLU A 81 -8.62 3.67 -3.03
C GLU A 81 -7.81 2.40 -3.19
N PHE A 82 -6.61 2.39 -2.64
CA PHE A 82 -5.77 1.22 -2.72
C PHE A 82 -6.36 0.07 -1.91
N GLU A 83 -6.95 0.37 -0.75
CA GLU A 83 -7.61 -0.64 0.04
C GLU A 83 -8.73 -1.31 -0.77
N GLU A 84 -9.52 -0.52 -1.47
CA GLU A 84 -10.58 -1.07 -2.30
C GLU A 84 -10.03 -1.95 -3.41
N ARG A 85 -8.93 -1.53 -4.00
CA ARG A 85 -8.31 -2.32 -5.06
C ARG A 85 -7.79 -3.63 -4.54
N LEU A 86 -7.20 -3.62 -3.35
CA LEU A 86 -6.72 -4.85 -2.74
C LEU A 86 -7.87 -5.82 -2.53
N ALA A 87 -9.00 -5.31 -2.08
CA ALA A 87 -10.15 -6.16 -1.80
C ALA A 87 -10.76 -6.77 -3.05
N LYS A 88 -10.46 -6.20 -4.20
CA LYS A 88 -11.01 -6.70 -5.46
C LYS A 88 -10.11 -7.68 -6.19
N ILE A 89 -8.94 -7.95 -5.66
CA ILE A 89 -8.04 -8.91 -6.27
C ILE A 89 -8.66 -10.29 -6.16
N PRO A 90 -8.70 -11.06 -7.26
CA PRO A 90 -9.23 -12.42 -7.17
C PRO A 90 -8.47 -13.23 -6.13
N GLY A 91 -9.20 -13.92 -5.29
CA GLY A 91 -8.58 -14.71 -4.22
C GLY A 91 -8.48 -13.98 -2.90
N VAL A 92 -8.88 -12.70 -2.85
CA VAL A 92 -8.86 -11.92 -1.62
C VAL A 92 -10.30 -11.79 -1.12
N SER A 93 -10.52 -12.14 0.15
CA SER A 93 -11.85 -12.01 0.72
C SER A 93 -12.09 -10.60 1.25
N GLN A 94 -11.07 -9.97 1.81
CA GLN A 94 -11.21 -8.59 2.26
C GLN A 94 -9.83 -8.02 2.52
N ALA A 95 -9.76 -6.70 2.62
CA ALA A 95 -8.54 -6.01 2.96
C ALA A 95 -8.90 -4.92 3.96
N GLN A 96 -7.99 -4.66 4.88
CA GLN A 96 -8.21 -3.65 5.92
C GLN A 96 -6.97 -2.77 6.04
N THR A 97 -7.20 -1.51 6.31
CA THR A 97 -6.10 -0.60 6.63
C THR A 97 -5.88 -0.70 8.14
N MET A 98 -4.67 -1.10 8.51
CA MET A 98 -4.35 -1.33 9.91
C MET A 98 -3.69 -0.13 10.55
N MET A 99 -2.81 0.53 9.83
CA MET A 99 -2.04 1.62 10.40
C MET A 99 -1.61 2.58 9.30
N VAL A 100 -1.62 3.86 9.61
CA VAL A 100 -1.14 4.89 8.71
C VAL A 100 -0.12 5.70 9.47
N ARG A 101 1.08 5.81 8.93
CA ARG A 101 2.14 6.58 9.55
C ARG A 101 2.67 7.60 8.57
N ARG A 102 2.96 8.78 9.04
CA ARG A 102 3.59 9.78 8.22
C ARG A 102 5.08 9.73 8.42
N THR A 103 5.81 9.98 7.36
CA THR A 103 7.24 10.14 7.47
C THR A 103 7.59 11.51 6.92
N SER A 104 8.63 12.08 7.44
CA SER A 104 9.02 13.41 7.05
C SER A 104 10.01 13.40 5.93
N ARG A 105 10.20 12.35 5.34
CA ARG A 105 11.18 12.36 4.35
C ARG A 105 11.08 11.35 3.44
#